data_956cd9468fd049b079ff2c3bab4bbbeb
#
_entry.id   956cd9468fd049b079ff2c3bab4bbbeb
#
_cell.length_a   1.000
_cell.length_b   1.000
_cell.length_c   1.000
_cell.angle_alpha   90.00
_cell.angle_beta   90.00
_cell.angle_gamma   90.00
#
_symmetry.space_group_name_H-M   'P 1'
#
loop_
_entity.id
_entity.type
_entity.pdbx_description
1 polymer ?
#
loop_
_entity_poly.entity_id
_entity_poly.type
_entity_poly.pdbx_seq_one_letter_code
_entity_poly.pdbx_strand_id
1 'polypeptide(L)'
;LGGMASEEIAFNTHHTGVTNDLDKWNKYLPIMFTTYPQYIKDKNYCDLSKYSMNPNTSLQITQNNQQIDLYRQKQYQFVKTFLNKNRALLDEVAATLQEKHSLNNDEVKEIYKRIKY
;
A
#
# COMPACT_ATOMS: atom_id res chain seq x y z
N LEU A 1 -1.97 0.08 -3.48
CA LEU A 1 -0.51 -0.01 -3.31
C LEU A 1 0.08 -1.31 -3.86
N GLY A 2 -0.66 -2.41 -3.75
CA GLY A 2 -0.18 -3.70 -4.23
C GLY A 2 0.19 -3.70 -5.71
N GLY A 3 -0.63 -3.10 -6.55
CA GLY A 3 -0.36 -2.98 -7.99
C GLY A 3 0.89 -2.17 -8.29
N MET A 4 1.06 -1.02 -7.63
CA MET A 4 2.22 -0.17 -7.79
C MET A 4 3.51 -0.85 -7.34
N ALA A 5 3.48 -1.47 -6.16
CA ALA A 5 4.64 -2.18 -5.62
C ALA A 5 5.01 -3.39 -6.48
N SER A 6 4.02 -4.12 -6.99
CA SER A 6 4.24 -5.27 -7.88
C SER A 6 4.90 -4.86 -9.19
N GLU A 7 4.47 -3.76 -9.80
CA GLU A 7 5.09 -3.23 -11.02
C GLU A 7 6.54 -2.82 -10.77
N GLU A 8 6.81 -2.14 -9.66
CA GLU A 8 8.16 -1.74 -9.31
C GLU A 8 9.08 -2.94 -9.12
N ILE A 9 8.61 -3.98 -8.43
CA ILE A 9 9.37 -5.21 -8.20
C ILE A 9 9.65 -5.94 -9.51
N ALA A 10 8.62 -6.08 -10.37
CA ALA A 10 8.73 -6.87 -11.59
C ALA A 10 9.47 -6.14 -12.71
N PHE A 11 9.23 -4.85 -12.88
CA PHE A 11 9.69 -4.08 -14.05
C PHE A 11 10.56 -2.87 -13.70
N ASN A 12 10.76 -2.60 -12.40
CA ASN A 12 11.49 -1.44 -11.89
C ASN A 12 10.96 -0.11 -12.45
N THR A 13 9.66 -0.04 -12.71
CA THR A 13 8.98 1.14 -13.24
C THR A 13 7.50 1.11 -12.86
N HIS A 14 6.81 2.24 -13.12
CA HIS A 14 5.37 2.37 -12.93
C HIS A 14 4.71 2.76 -14.23
N HIS A 15 3.55 2.17 -14.52
CA HIS A 15 2.73 2.54 -15.66
C HIS A 15 1.66 3.57 -15.28
N THR A 16 1.07 4.24 -16.28
CA THR A 16 0.07 5.29 -16.06
C THR A 16 -1.18 4.80 -15.31
N GLY A 17 -1.50 3.50 -15.38
CA GLY A 17 -2.62 2.91 -14.64
C GLY A 17 -2.49 3.00 -13.12
N VAL A 18 -1.28 3.20 -12.60
CA VAL A 18 -1.00 3.40 -11.17
C VAL A 18 -1.58 4.73 -10.67
N THR A 19 -1.75 5.73 -11.53
CA THR A 19 -2.23 7.06 -11.16
C THR A 19 -3.57 7.00 -10.43
N ASN A 20 -4.50 6.15 -10.88
CA ASN A 20 -5.81 6.01 -10.23
C ASN A 20 -5.69 5.47 -8.80
N ASP A 21 -4.81 4.49 -8.57
CA ASP A 21 -4.57 3.94 -7.24
C ASP A 21 -3.92 4.97 -6.31
N LEU A 22 -2.96 5.74 -6.82
CA LEU A 22 -2.34 6.83 -6.07
C LEU A 22 -3.34 7.92 -5.70
N ASP A 23 -4.22 8.29 -6.62
CA ASP A 23 -5.26 9.30 -6.36
C ASP A 23 -6.21 8.84 -5.26
N LYS A 24 -6.66 7.59 -5.29
CA LYS A 24 -7.51 7.02 -4.24
C LYS A 24 -6.77 7.00 -2.91
N TRP A 25 -5.54 6.58 -2.88
CA TRP A 25 -4.73 6.51 -1.68
C TRP A 25 -4.54 7.88 -1.06
N ASN A 26 -4.15 8.87 -1.87
CA ASN A 26 -3.96 10.24 -1.42
C ASN A 26 -5.26 10.88 -0.93
N LYS A 27 -6.41 10.46 -1.48
CA LYS A 27 -7.73 10.93 -1.04
C LYS A 27 -8.14 10.34 0.30
N TYR A 28 -7.95 9.03 0.48
CA TYR A 28 -8.43 8.33 1.66
C TYR A 28 -7.48 8.39 2.85
N LEU A 29 -6.19 8.57 2.63
CA LEU A 29 -5.21 8.58 3.71
C LEU A 29 -5.47 9.67 4.75
N PRO A 30 -5.72 10.95 4.38
CA PRO A 30 -6.09 11.98 5.36
C PRO A 30 -7.38 11.66 6.11
N ILE A 31 -8.34 11.01 5.45
CA ILE A 31 -9.60 10.60 6.07
C ILE A 31 -9.33 9.55 7.16
N MET A 32 -8.40 8.63 6.94
CA MET A 32 -8.00 7.64 7.94
C MET A 32 -7.40 8.28 9.19
N PHE A 33 -6.59 9.31 9.04
CA PHE A 33 -6.02 10.04 10.17
C PHE A 33 -7.09 10.67 11.06
N THR A 34 -8.21 11.08 10.47
CA THR A 34 -9.33 11.69 11.20
C THR A 34 -10.27 10.64 11.78
N THR A 35 -10.61 9.61 11.00
CA THR A 35 -11.64 8.63 11.33
C THR A 35 -11.10 7.46 12.16
N TYR A 36 -9.85 7.05 11.92
CA TYR A 36 -9.25 5.87 12.56
C TYR A 36 -7.89 6.17 13.17
N PRO A 37 -7.78 7.17 14.08
CA PRO A 37 -6.48 7.57 14.62
C PRO A 37 -5.81 6.45 15.41
N GLN A 38 -6.57 5.58 16.06
CA GLN A 38 -6.01 4.47 16.81
C GLN A 38 -5.32 3.45 15.90
N TYR A 39 -5.89 3.18 14.74
CA TYR A 39 -5.27 2.30 13.75
C TYR A 39 -3.93 2.87 13.28
N ILE A 40 -3.87 4.15 13.01
CA ILE A 40 -2.64 4.85 12.60
C ILE A 40 -1.58 4.75 13.70
N LYS A 41 -1.99 4.99 14.96
CA LYS A 41 -1.12 4.92 16.13
C LYS A 41 -0.55 3.51 16.32
N ASP A 42 -1.39 2.49 16.15
CA ASP A 42 -0.98 1.09 16.36
C ASP A 42 0.09 0.64 15.33
N LYS A 43 0.10 1.24 14.15
CA LYS A 43 1.13 0.95 13.13
C LYS A 43 2.47 1.63 13.41
N ASN A 44 2.49 2.65 14.24
CA ASN A 44 3.72 3.38 14.63
C ASN A 44 4.55 3.89 13.45
N TYR A 45 3.88 4.33 12.38
CA TYR A 45 4.56 4.84 11.18
C TYR A 45 4.79 6.34 11.21
N CYS A 46 4.11 7.05 12.10
CA CYS A 46 4.21 8.50 12.22
C CYS A 46 3.93 8.93 13.66
N ASP A 47 4.16 10.21 13.95
CA ASP A 47 3.94 10.80 15.27
C ASP A 47 2.63 11.60 15.27
N LEU A 48 1.56 10.99 15.80
CA LEU A 48 0.25 11.63 15.87
C LEU A 48 0.22 12.86 16.79
N SER A 49 1.20 13.01 17.69
CA SER A 49 1.28 14.22 18.53
C SER A 49 1.55 15.48 17.70
N LYS A 50 2.13 15.30 16.50
CA LYS A 50 2.42 16.38 15.56
C LYS A 50 1.31 16.62 14.55
N TYR A 51 0.23 15.87 14.63
CA TYR A 51 -0.91 15.97 13.72
C TYR A 51 -2.07 16.68 14.42
N SER A 52 -2.60 17.75 13.82
CA SER A 52 -3.78 18.44 14.28
C SER A 52 -4.99 18.13 13.39
N MET A 53 -6.10 17.76 14.00
CA MET A 53 -7.36 17.50 13.27
C MET A 53 -8.00 18.80 12.73
N ASN A 54 -7.67 19.94 13.31
CA ASN A 54 -8.18 21.26 12.92
C ASN A 54 -7.02 22.23 12.69
N PRO A 55 -6.23 22.03 11.62
CA PRO A 55 -5.10 22.90 11.36
C PRO A 55 -5.56 24.32 10.98
N ASN A 56 -5.05 25.32 11.69
CA ASN A 56 -5.40 26.73 11.47
C ASN A 56 -4.21 27.61 11.12
N THR A 57 -3.02 27.03 10.99
CA THR A 57 -1.81 27.75 10.59
C THR A 57 -1.11 27.00 9.44
N SER A 58 -0.32 27.74 8.66
CA SER A 58 0.47 27.13 7.59
C SER A 58 1.48 26.11 8.12
N LEU A 59 2.07 26.39 9.29
CA LEU A 59 2.99 25.46 9.94
C LEU A 59 2.29 24.14 10.31
N GLN A 60 1.08 24.23 10.88
CA GLN A 60 0.32 23.05 11.28
C GLN A 60 -0.10 22.21 10.07
N ILE A 61 -0.50 22.84 8.97
CA ILE A 61 -0.81 22.16 7.71
C ILE A 61 0.42 21.42 7.19
N THR A 62 1.59 22.08 7.23
CA THR A 62 2.87 21.47 6.80
C THR A 62 3.20 20.26 7.67
N GLN A 63 3.06 20.37 8.99
CA GLN A 63 3.31 19.26 9.92
C GLN A 63 2.36 18.10 9.67
N ASN A 64 1.08 18.36 9.43
CA ASN A 64 0.10 17.33 9.08
C ASN A 64 0.52 16.57 7.82
N ASN A 65 0.91 17.31 6.78
CA ASN A 65 1.35 16.72 5.51
C ASN A 65 2.60 15.86 5.69
N GLN A 66 3.54 16.29 6.55
CA GLN A 66 4.74 15.52 6.86
C GLN A 66 4.39 14.18 7.53
N GLN A 67 3.46 14.16 8.47
CA GLN A 67 3.05 12.93 9.14
C GLN A 67 2.32 11.98 8.17
N ILE A 68 1.46 12.51 7.31
CA ILE A 68 0.80 11.73 6.26
C ILE A 68 1.83 11.12 5.31
N ASP A 69 2.83 11.88 4.89
CA ASP A 69 3.89 11.40 3.99
C ASP A 69 4.75 10.30 4.65
N LEU A 70 5.08 10.45 5.92
CA LEU A 70 5.80 9.41 6.67
C LEU A 70 5.01 8.11 6.73
N TYR A 71 3.73 8.20 7.05
CA TYR A 71 2.86 7.03 7.08
C TYR A 71 2.79 6.37 5.70
N ARG A 72 2.61 7.17 4.65
CA ARG A 72 2.54 6.69 3.27
C ARG A 72 3.81 5.93 2.88
N GLN A 73 4.98 6.50 3.16
CA GLN A 73 6.26 5.86 2.84
C GLN A 73 6.44 4.54 3.57
N LYS A 74 6.11 4.50 4.86
CA LYS A 74 6.24 3.28 5.67
C LYS A 74 5.26 2.20 5.21
N GLN A 75 4.04 2.59 4.86
CA GLN A 75 3.04 1.66 4.35
C GLN A 75 3.48 1.06 3.01
N TYR A 76 4.01 1.88 2.10
CA TYR A 76 4.53 1.42 0.82
C TYR A 76 5.70 0.46 1.00
N GLN A 77 6.65 0.77 1.88
CA GLN A 77 7.77 -0.09 2.19
C GLN A 77 7.33 -1.44 2.77
N PHE A 78 6.32 -1.44 3.61
CA PHE A 78 5.75 -2.68 4.15
C PHE A 78 5.20 -3.56 3.03
N VAL A 79 4.39 -3.00 2.13
CA VAL A 79 3.80 -3.76 1.01
C VAL A 79 4.90 -4.28 0.08
N LYS A 80 5.87 -3.45 -0.26
CA LYS A 80 6.98 -3.83 -1.13
C LYS A 80 7.82 -4.96 -0.53
N THR A 81 8.14 -4.87 0.76
CA THR A 81 8.89 -5.91 1.48
C THR A 81 8.12 -7.22 1.50
N PHE A 82 6.82 -7.16 1.79
CA PHE A 82 5.94 -8.33 1.79
C PHE A 82 5.92 -9.02 0.42
N LEU A 83 5.76 -8.26 -0.65
CA LEU A 83 5.73 -8.82 -2.00
C LEU A 83 7.07 -9.40 -2.42
N ASN A 84 8.18 -8.77 -2.03
CA ASN A 84 9.51 -9.32 -2.30
C ASN A 84 9.75 -10.66 -1.59
N LYS A 85 9.29 -10.80 -0.34
CA LYS A 85 9.36 -12.06 0.40
C LYS A 85 8.51 -13.16 -0.23
N ASN A 86 7.47 -12.78 -0.96
CA ASN A 86 6.55 -13.71 -1.60
C ASN A 86 6.66 -13.64 -3.14
N ARG A 87 7.85 -13.35 -3.65
CA ARG A 87 8.10 -13.15 -5.09
C ARG A 87 7.65 -14.35 -5.92
N ALA A 88 7.93 -15.58 -5.46
CA ALA A 88 7.54 -16.80 -6.16
C ALA A 88 6.01 -16.89 -6.29
N LEU A 89 5.28 -16.53 -5.24
CA LEU A 89 3.81 -16.50 -5.27
C LEU A 89 3.31 -15.41 -6.23
N LEU A 90 3.90 -14.24 -6.20
CA LEU A 90 3.54 -13.14 -7.10
C LEU A 90 3.71 -13.54 -8.56
N ASP A 91 4.85 -14.11 -8.90
CA ASP A 91 5.16 -14.54 -10.27
C ASP A 91 4.21 -15.63 -10.75
N GLU A 92 3.88 -16.61 -9.90
CA GLU A 92 2.98 -17.71 -10.26
C GLU A 92 1.53 -17.22 -10.43
N VAL A 93 1.05 -16.34 -9.56
CA VAL A 93 -0.27 -15.72 -9.69
C VAL A 93 -0.35 -14.91 -10.98
N ALA A 94 0.67 -14.12 -11.28
CA ALA A 94 0.72 -13.32 -12.50
C ALA A 94 0.70 -14.20 -13.76
N ALA A 95 1.51 -15.26 -13.80
CA ALA A 95 1.55 -16.20 -14.92
C ALA A 95 0.20 -16.91 -15.12
N THR A 96 -0.42 -17.34 -14.03
CA THR A 96 -1.72 -18.03 -14.10
C THR A 96 -2.83 -17.09 -14.55
N LEU A 97 -2.82 -15.83 -14.09
CA LEU A 97 -3.76 -14.81 -14.55
C LEU A 97 -3.63 -14.53 -16.04
N GLN A 98 -2.41 -14.48 -16.54
CA GLN A 98 -2.15 -14.26 -17.96
C GLN A 98 -2.73 -15.39 -18.82
N GLU A 99 -2.69 -16.60 -18.31
CA GLU A 99 -3.20 -17.80 -18.99
C GLU A 99 -4.72 -17.92 -18.89
N LYS A 100 -5.28 -17.73 -17.69
CA LYS A 100 -6.71 -17.96 -17.39
C LYS A 100 -7.56 -16.69 -17.43
N HIS A 101 -6.94 -15.49 -17.41
CA HIS A 101 -7.58 -14.16 -17.38
C HIS A 101 -8.31 -13.82 -16.07
N SER A 102 -8.65 -14.80 -15.22
CA SER A 102 -9.22 -14.57 -13.90
C SER A 102 -8.88 -15.73 -12.97
N LEU A 103 -8.84 -15.44 -11.67
CA LEU A 103 -8.63 -16.43 -10.61
C LEU A 103 -9.64 -16.21 -9.50
N ASN A 104 -10.27 -17.29 -9.03
CA ASN A 104 -11.11 -17.28 -7.85
C ASN A 104 -10.27 -17.53 -6.58
N ASN A 105 -10.91 -17.42 -5.41
CA ASN A 105 -10.24 -17.64 -4.13
C ASN A 105 -9.62 -19.02 -4.00
N ASP A 106 -10.30 -20.06 -4.47
CA ASP A 106 -9.83 -21.44 -4.35
C ASP A 106 -8.58 -21.67 -5.20
N GLU A 107 -8.55 -21.10 -6.39
CA GLU A 107 -7.40 -21.18 -7.29
C GLU A 107 -6.18 -20.45 -6.70
N VAL A 108 -6.36 -19.29 -6.09
CA VAL A 108 -5.30 -18.56 -5.41
C VAL A 108 -4.77 -19.33 -4.21
N LYS A 109 -5.65 -19.92 -3.41
CA LYS A 109 -5.28 -20.75 -2.25
C LYS A 109 -4.48 -21.97 -2.68
N GLU A 110 -4.85 -22.61 -3.79
CA GLU A 110 -4.13 -23.75 -4.34
C GLU A 110 -2.71 -23.37 -4.77
N ILE A 111 -2.54 -22.24 -5.45
CA ILE A 111 -1.23 -21.73 -5.83
C ILE A 111 -0.38 -21.46 -4.58
N TYR A 112 -0.97 -20.84 -3.57
CA TYR A 112 -0.30 -20.56 -2.30
C TYR A 112 0.21 -21.85 -1.64
N LYS A 113 -0.63 -22.88 -1.55
CA LYS A 113 -0.25 -24.17 -0.96
C LYS A 113 0.89 -24.83 -1.73
N ARG A 114 0.82 -24.81 -3.05
CA ARG A 114 1.83 -25.43 -3.92
C ARG A 114 3.21 -24.78 -3.76
N ILE A 115 3.26 -23.46 -3.59
CA ILE A 115 4.51 -22.72 -3.46
C ILE A 115 5.07 -22.77 -2.04
N LYS A 116 4.21 -22.67 -1.02
CA LYS A 116 4.62 -22.67 0.39
C LYS A 116 4.91 -24.05 0.94
N TYR A 117 4.31 -25.07 0.40
CA TYR A 117 4.44 -26.45 0.82
C TYR A 117 4.76 -27.34 -0.40
#